data_0be9bcb6cd5af6ceca0ca2a824230893
#
_entry.id   0be9bcb6cd5af6ceca0ca2a824230893
#
_cell.length_a   1.000
_cell.length_b   1.000
_cell.length_c   1.000
_cell.angle_alpha   90.00
_cell.angle_beta   90.00
_cell.angle_gamma   90.00
#
_symmetry.space_group_name_H-M   'P 1'
#
loop_
_entity.id
_entity.type
_entity.pdbx_description
1 polymer ?
#
loop_
_entity_poly.entity_id
_entity_poly.type
_entity_poly.pdbx_seq_one_letter_code
_entity_poly.pdbx_strand_id
1 'polypeptide(L)'
;MSPELRILLEDVHLSFGGRPVYSKLSCGFPRGKISVLMGGSGSGKSTLLRLVAGLVRPDSGRILVADEDVTELSERELYRVRERIGMLFQHGALLDSMTIFDNVALPLREHTELSERDIAAEVSRRLTAVGLPDTEALMPRQLSGGMLRRAALARAIISDPEIVLCDEPFSGLDPLNVRRIERLLVELNERLGITLVITSHHIPSSLRMADLITFLVEGEAISGTPAELRVSTDKRVREFLDAERDDEPARPGAPT
;
A
#
# COMPACT_ATOMS: atom_id res chain seq x y z
N MET A 1 13.92 21.03 -8.05
CA MET A 1 12.45 21.08 -8.12
C MET A 1 11.93 20.08 -7.10
N SER A 2 11.08 20.51 -6.17
CA SER A 2 10.40 19.58 -5.25
C SER A 2 9.56 18.60 -6.08
N PRO A 3 9.55 17.29 -5.78
CA PRO A 3 8.74 16.34 -6.52
C PRO A 3 7.26 16.71 -6.40
N GLU A 4 6.51 16.55 -7.50
CA GLU A 4 5.07 16.74 -7.51
C GLU A 4 4.43 15.69 -6.59
N LEU A 5 3.70 16.13 -5.57
CA LEU A 5 3.03 15.23 -4.63
C LEU A 5 1.70 14.76 -5.22
N ARG A 6 1.45 13.46 -5.14
CA ARG A 6 0.17 12.87 -5.54
C ARG A 6 -0.81 12.75 -4.38
N ILE A 7 -0.27 12.66 -3.18
CA ILE A 7 -1.01 12.65 -1.93
C ILE A 7 -0.30 13.61 -0.98
N LEU A 8 -1.06 14.47 -0.31
CA LEU A 8 -0.55 15.41 0.68
C LEU A 8 -1.51 15.45 1.88
N LEU A 9 -0.95 15.26 3.07
CA LEU A 9 -1.63 15.46 4.34
C LEU A 9 -1.04 16.70 5.00
N GLU A 10 -1.90 17.63 5.46
CA GLU A 10 -1.52 18.89 6.10
C GLU A 10 -2.23 19.02 7.44
N ASP A 11 -1.45 19.07 8.51
CA ASP A 11 -1.90 19.30 9.89
C ASP A 11 -3.10 18.41 10.30
N VAL A 12 -3.08 17.13 9.90
CA VAL A 12 -4.18 16.19 10.12
C VAL A 12 -4.24 15.77 11.59
N HIS A 13 -5.41 15.95 12.19
CA HIS A 13 -5.75 15.44 13.52
C HIS A 13 -6.79 14.33 13.39
N LEU A 14 -6.61 13.28 14.15
CA LEU A 14 -7.57 12.16 14.22
C LEU A 14 -7.53 11.51 15.59
N SER A 15 -8.71 11.26 16.15
CA SER A 15 -8.87 10.50 17.39
C SER A 15 -10.00 9.47 17.28
N PHE A 16 -9.87 8.36 18.00
CA PHE A 16 -10.93 7.38 18.16
C PHE A 16 -11.26 7.21 19.64
N GLY A 17 -12.52 7.51 20.02
CA GLY A 17 -12.99 7.39 21.39
C GLY A 17 -12.14 8.21 22.38
N GLY A 18 -11.71 9.41 21.96
CA GLY A 18 -10.88 10.32 22.77
C GLY A 18 -9.40 9.95 22.83
N ARG A 19 -8.95 8.89 22.15
CA ARG A 19 -7.52 8.53 22.03
C ARG A 19 -6.97 9.09 20.73
N PRO A 20 -5.97 9.97 20.80
CA PRO A 20 -5.36 10.54 19.60
C PRO A 20 -4.61 9.45 18.81
N VAL A 21 -4.82 9.43 17.49
CA VAL A 21 -4.02 8.66 16.54
C VAL A 21 -3.02 9.58 15.88
N TYR A 22 -3.45 10.77 15.48
CA TYR A 22 -2.60 11.81 14.94
C TYR A 22 -2.87 13.14 15.64
N SER A 23 -1.76 13.85 15.91
CA SER A 23 -1.79 15.17 16.56
C SER A 23 -1.03 16.19 15.72
N LYS A 24 -1.55 16.52 14.51
CA LYS A 24 -0.91 17.40 13.54
C LYS A 24 0.01 16.66 12.53
N LEU A 25 -0.46 15.53 12.01
CA LEU A 25 0.29 14.77 11.02
C LEU A 25 0.37 15.52 9.68
N SER A 26 1.60 15.75 9.20
CA SER A 26 1.86 16.30 7.87
C SER A 26 2.87 15.43 7.14
N CYS A 27 2.51 14.93 5.96
CA CYS A 27 3.40 14.14 5.09
C CYS A 27 2.89 14.16 3.66
N GLY A 28 3.74 13.81 2.70
CA GLY A 28 3.37 13.76 1.29
C GLY A 28 4.00 12.57 0.57
N PHE A 29 3.31 12.09 -0.48
CA PHE A 29 3.75 10.96 -1.29
C PHE A 29 3.91 11.39 -2.75
N PRO A 30 5.13 11.29 -3.31
CA PRO A 30 5.43 11.76 -4.67
C PRO A 30 4.71 10.94 -5.74
N ARG A 31 4.28 11.62 -6.81
CA ARG A 31 3.65 11.02 -7.98
C ARG A 31 4.57 10.01 -8.66
N GLY A 32 4.02 8.85 -9.04
CA GLY A 32 4.73 7.81 -9.78
C GLY A 32 5.88 7.17 -9.00
N LYS A 33 5.91 7.31 -7.67
CA LYS A 33 6.96 6.80 -6.80
C LYS A 33 6.44 5.73 -5.84
N ILE A 34 7.36 4.91 -5.35
CA ILE A 34 7.09 3.94 -4.28
C ILE A 34 7.41 4.60 -2.94
N SER A 35 6.37 4.87 -2.16
CA SER A 35 6.50 5.37 -0.80
C SER A 35 6.15 4.27 0.20
N VAL A 36 7.02 4.04 1.19
CA VAL A 36 6.77 3.07 2.25
C VAL A 36 6.52 3.77 3.57
N LEU A 37 5.38 3.45 4.18
CA LEU A 37 4.96 3.96 5.48
C LEU A 37 5.33 2.93 6.55
N MET A 38 6.23 3.29 7.44
CA MET A 38 6.77 2.45 8.50
C MET A 38 6.36 2.97 9.89
N GLY A 39 6.51 2.13 10.90
CA GLY A 39 6.22 2.48 12.29
C GLY A 39 5.74 1.27 13.08
N GLY A 40 5.74 1.37 14.39
CA GLY A 40 5.31 0.31 15.30
C GLY A 40 3.86 -0.13 15.09
N SER A 41 3.49 -1.25 15.71
CA SER A 41 2.08 -1.67 15.74
C SER A 41 1.22 -0.60 16.41
N GLY A 42 0.08 -0.27 15.84
CA GLY A 42 -0.81 0.77 16.38
C GLY A 42 -0.40 2.21 16.05
N SER A 43 0.69 2.48 15.33
CA SER A 43 1.10 3.84 14.95
C SER A 43 0.16 4.55 13.95
N GLY A 44 -0.88 3.86 13.47
CA GLY A 44 -1.87 4.45 12.55
C GLY A 44 -1.67 4.15 11.06
N LYS A 45 -0.68 3.37 10.63
CA LYS A 45 -0.38 3.13 9.20
C LYS A 45 -1.61 2.79 8.35
N SER A 46 -2.38 1.78 8.75
CA SER A 46 -3.62 1.41 8.03
C SER A 46 -4.69 2.50 8.12
N THR A 47 -4.70 3.27 9.20
CA THR A 47 -5.60 4.42 9.36
C THR A 47 -5.26 5.53 8.37
N LEU A 48 -3.97 5.80 8.12
CA LEU A 48 -3.53 6.76 7.10
C LEU A 48 -4.01 6.34 5.71
N LEU A 49 -3.87 5.06 5.34
CA LEU A 49 -4.39 4.58 4.05
C LEU A 49 -5.91 4.76 3.95
N ARG A 50 -6.66 4.54 5.04
CA ARG A 50 -8.11 4.76 5.06
C ARG A 50 -8.49 6.24 4.95
N LEU A 51 -7.71 7.15 5.54
CA LEU A 51 -7.88 8.59 5.37
C LEU A 51 -7.67 9.00 3.91
N VAL A 52 -6.58 8.52 3.29
CA VAL A 52 -6.27 8.78 1.86
C VAL A 52 -7.38 8.25 0.95
N ALA A 53 -7.93 7.06 1.25
CA ALA A 53 -9.05 6.50 0.49
C ALA A 53 -10.41 7.17 0.80
N GLY A 54 -10.46 8.17 1.68
CA GLY A 54 -11.69 8.81 2.11
C GLY A 54 -12.65 7.89 2.87
N LEU A 55 -12.16 6.76 3.42
CA LEU A 55 -12.95 5.80 4.21
C LEU A 55 -13.10 6.25 5.67
N VAL A 56 -12.26 7.16 6.12
CA VAL A 56 -12.29 7.81 7.43
C VAL A 56 -12.08 9.29 7.20
N ARG A 57 -12.82 10.14 7.93
CA ARG A 57 -12.61 11.60 7.90
C ARG A 57 -11.74 12.00 9.07
N PRO A 58 -10.79 12.93 8.89
CA PRO A 58 -10.04 13.50 10.00
C PRO A 58 -10.92 14.39 10.87
N ASP A 59 -10.51 14.61 12.12
CA ASP A 59 -11.17 15.58 13.02
C ASP A 59 -10.90 17.02 12.55
N SER A 60 -9.70 17.27 12.00
CA SER A 60 -9.28 18.53 11.35
C SER A 60 -8.03 18.32 10.49
N GLY A 61 -7.65 19.34 9.74
CA GLY A 61 -6.55 19.28 8.78
C GLY A 61 -7.07 19.00 7.37
N ARG A 62 -6.15 18.82 6.43
CA ARG A 62 -6.47 18.72 5.01
C ARG A 62 -5.78 17.51 4.37
N ILE A 63 -6.47 16.84 3.45
CA ILE A 63 -5.92 15.70 2.71
C ILE A 63 -6.22 15.90 1.23
N LEU A 64 -5.15 16.12 0.45
CA LEU A 64 -5.21 16.20 -1.00
C LEU A 64 -4.85 14.83 -1.60
N VAL A 65 -5.68 14.32 -2.47
CA VAL A 65 -5.47 13.08 -3.22
C VAL A 65 -5.75 13.34 -4.69
N ALA A 66 -4.74 13.16 -5.52
CA ALA A 66 -4.89 13.37 -6.96
C ALA A 66 -5.45 14.77 -7.29
N ASP A 67 -4.97 15.79 -6.57
CA ASP A 67 -5.31 17.20 -6.65
C ASP A 67 -6.70 17.58 -6.11
N GLU A 68 -7.43 16.64 -5.50
CA GLU A 68 -8.73 16.86 -4.89
C GLU A 68 -8.64 16.82 -3.35
N ASP A 69 -9.32 17.73 -2.66
CA ASP A 69 -9.40 17.77 -1.20
C ASP A 69 -10.47 16.79 -0.68
N VAL A 70 -10.04 15.59 -0.30
CA VAL A 70 -10.96 14.53 0.12
C VAL A 70 -11.62 14.77 1.47
N THR A 71 -11.18 15.79 2.24
CA THR A 71 -11.75 16.10 3.55
C THR A 71 -13.12 16.76 3.44
N GLU A 72 -13.35 17.53 2.35
CA GLU A 72 -14.56 18.31 2.13
C GLU A 72 -15.55 17.65 1.16
N LEU A 73 -15.12 16.63 0.40
CA LEU A 73 -15.96 15.98 -0.60
C LEU A 73 -17.16 15.25 0.01
N SER A 74 -18.29 15.31 -0.68
CA SER A 74 -19.44 14.44 -0.42
C SER A 74 -19.13 12.98 -0.78
N GLU A 75 -19.92 12.03 -0.26
CA GLU A 75 -19.73 10.61 -0.61
C GLU A 75 -19.80 10.34 -2.12
N ARG A 76 -20.62 11.07 -2.85
CA ARG A 76 -20.74 10.95 -4.31
C ARG A 76 -19.46 11.42 -5.02
N GLU A 77 -18.83 12.46 -4.53
CA GLU A 77 -17.56 12.97 -5.08
C GLU A 77 -16.39 12.07 -4.69
N LEU A 78 -16.35 11.57 -3.44
CA LEU A 78 -15.38 10.59 -2.99
C LEU A 78 -15.40 9.31 -3.83
N TYR A 79 -16.56 8.93 -4.38
CA TYR A 79 -16.67 7.77 -5.26
C TYR A 79 -15.75 7.91 -6.48
N ARG A 80 -15.73 9.09 -7.14
CA ARG A 80 -14.85 9.36 -8.29
C ARG A 80 -13.36 9.34 -7.92
N VAL A 81 -13.02 9.82 -6.72
CA VAL A 81 -11.63 9.74 -6.23
C VAL A 81 -11.22 8.28 -6.00
N ARG A 82 -12.13 7.47 -5.42
CA ARG A 82 -11.88 6.04 -5.15
C ARG A 82 -11.71 5.21 -6.42
N GLU A 83 -12.34 5.58 -7.54
CA GLU A 83 -12.11 4.94 -8.85
C GLU A 83 -10.65 5.05 -9.34
N ARG A 84 -9.93 6.10 -8.89
CA ARG A 84 -8.51 6.34 -9.19
C ARG A 84 -7.56 5.65 -8.20
N ILE A 85 -8.10 4.95 -7.18
CA ILE A 85 -7.36 4.30 -6.11
C ILE A 85 -7.61 2.80 -6.12
N GLY A 86 -6.56 2.01 -6.34
CA GLY A 86 -6.58 0.58 -6.05
C GLY A 86 -6.19 0.32 -4.59
N MET A 87 -6.79 -0.70 -3.97
CA MET A 87 -6.47 -1.04 -2.59
C MET A 87 -6.18 -2.53 -2.41
N LEU A 88 -4.99 -2.83 -1.87
CA LEU A 88 -4.58 -4.15 -1.44
C LEU A 88 -4.61 -4.20 0.09
N PHE A 89 -5.59 -4.90 0.65
CA PHE A 89 -5.73 -5.09 2.10
C PHE A 89 -4.79 -6.17 2.63
N GLN A 90 -4.48 -6.13 3.91
CA GLN A 90 -3.54 -7.01 4.61
C GLN A 90 -3.77 -8.51 4.36
N HIS A 91 -5.02 -8.96 4.26
CA HIS A 91 -5.37 -10.38 3.96
C HIS A 91 -5.91 -10.57 2.54
N GLY A 92 -5.66 -9.60 1.62
CA GLY A 92 -6.18 -9.61 0.25
C GLY A 92 -7.64 -9.21 0.14
N ALA A 93 -8.48 -9.50 1.12
CA ALA A 93 -9.92 -9.24 1.15
C ALA A 93 -10.65 -9.71 -0.12
N LEU A 94 -10.25 -10.85 -0.68
CA LEU A 94 -11.01 -11.52 -1.73
C LEU A 94 -12.28 -12.12 -1.13
N LEU A 95 -13.36 -12.10 -1.89
CA LEU A 95 -14.64 -12.66 -1.50
C LEU A 95 -14.60 -14.18 -1.68
N ASP A 96 -14.67 -14.94 -0.59
CA ASP A 96 -14.56 -16.40 -0.58
C ASP A 96 -15.68 -17.12 -1.35
N SER A 97 -16.82 -16.43 -1.57
CA SER A 97 -17.97 -16.92 -2.33
C SER A 97 -17.83 -16.74 -3.84
N MET A 98 -16.78 -16.07 -4.30
CA MET A 98 -16.53 -15.75 -5.70
C MET A 98 -15.26 -16.43 -6.20
N THR A 99 -15.23 -16.74 -7.50
CA THR A 99 -14.00 -17.19 -8.17
C THR A 99 -12.94 -16.10 -8.18
N ILE A 100 -11.70 -16.44 -8.53
CA ILE A 100 -10.64 -15.44 -8.74
C ILE A 100 -11.01 -14.51 -9.89
N PHE A 101 -11.61 -15.05 -10.97
CA PHE A 101 -12.15 -14.24 -12.06
C PHE A 101 -13.14 -13.20 -11.54
N ASP A 102 -14.17 -13.60 -10.82
CA ASP A 102 -15.22 -12.71 -10.35
C ASP A 102 -14.68 -11.65 -9.36
N ASN A 103 -13.75 -12.05 -8.48
CA ASN A 103 -13.09 -11.11 -7.59
C ASN A 103 -12.31 -10.03 -8.35
N VAL A 104 -11.57 -10.39 -9.39
CA VAL A 104 -10.77 -9.44 -10.18
C VAL A 104 -11.66 -8.63 -11.13
N ALA A 105 -12.72 -9.23 -11.68
CA ALA A 105 -13.68 -8.56 -12.56
C ALA A 105 -14.57 -7.53 -11.84
N LEU A 106 -14.76 -7.70 -10.52
CA LEU A 106 -15.74 -6.93 -9.75
C LEU A 106 -15.64 -5.41 -9.96
N PRO A 107 -14.46 -4.77 -9.88
CA PRO A 107 -14.36 -3.33 -10.09
C PRO A 107 -14.79 -2.89 -11.50
N LEU A 108 -14.49 -3.69 -12.52
CA LEU A 108 -14.90 -3.35 -13.89
C LEU A 108 -16.41 -3.46 -14.09
N ARG A 109 -17.04 -4.48 -13.50
CA ARG A 109 -18.50 -4.65 -13.54
C ARG A 109 -19.26 -3.54 -12.83
N GLU A 110 -18.69 -3.02 -11.73
CA GLU A 110 -19.31 -1.97 -10.91
C GLU A 110 -19.12 -0.55 -11.51
N HIS A 111 -17.99 -0.33 -12.20
CA HIS A 111 -17.58 1.03 -12.59
C HIS A 111 -17.51 1.26 -14.11
N THR A 112 -17.78 0.24 -14.93
CA THR A 112 -17.71 0.37 -16.39
C THR A 112 -18.89 -0.29 -17.09
N GLU A 113 -19.11 0.07 -18.35
CA GLU A 113 -20.09 -0.58 -19.23
C GLU A 113 -19.41 -1.58 -20.20
N LEU A 114 -18.25 -2.12 -19.83
CA LEU A 114 -17.54 -3.09 -20.64
C LEU A 114 -18.35 -4.38 -20.82
N SER A 115 -18.24 -5.01 -21.99
CA SER A 115 -18.85 -6.32 -22.19
C SER A 115 -18.13 -7.38 -21.35
N GLU A 116 -18.84 -8.46 -20.96
CA GLU A 116 -18.22 -9.60 -20.24
C GLU A 116 -17.05 -10.20 -21.02
N ARG A 117 -17.05 -10.11 -22.34
CA ARG A 117 -15.92 -10.55 -23.19
C ARG A 117 -14.69 -9.67 -22.98
N ASP A 118 -14.87 -8.36 -22.91
CA ASP A 118 -13.78 -7.41 -22.72
C ASP A 118 -13.25 -7.48 -21.27
N ILE A 119 -14.16 -7.63 -20.29
CA ILE A 119 -13.81 -7.90 -18.89
C ILE A 119 -12.98 -9.18 -18.78
N ALA A 120 -13.38 -10.26 -19.47
CA ALA A 120 -12.64 -11.53 -19.43
C ALA A 120 -11.21 -11.37 -20.00
N ALA A 121 -11.05 -10.64 -21.08
CA ALA A 121 -9.74 -10.37 -21.67
C ALA A 121 -8.86 -9.56 -20.71
N GLU A 122 -9.42 -8.54 -20.05
CA GLU A 122 -8.70 -7.70 -19.09
C GLU A 122 -8.31 -8.47 -17.83
N VAL A 123 -9.21 -9.27 -17.27
CA VAL A 123 -8.93 -10.13 -16.11
C VAL A 123 -7.79 -11.11 -16.40
N SER A 124 -7.83 -11.82 -17.55
CA SER A 124 -6.77 -12.74 -17.93
C SER A 124 -5.43 -12.03 -18.12
N ARG A 125 -5.44 -10.83 -18.71
CA ARG A 125 -4.25 -9.99 -18.86
C ARG A 125 -3.65 -9.61 -17.49
N ARG A 126 -4.48 -9.20 -16.52
CA ARG A 126 -4.01 -8.81 -15.18
C ARG A 126 -3.54 -10.00 -14.36
N LEU A 127 -4.25 -11.12 -14.41
CA LEU A 127 -3.81 -12.34 -13.73
C LEU A 127 -2.46 -12.83 -14.29
N THR A 128 -2.28 -12.79 -15.60
CA THR A 128 -0.99 -13.09 -16.22
C THR A 128 0.10 -12.13 -15.76
N ALA A 129 -0.19 -10.83 -15.71
CA ALA A 129 0.78 -9.81 -15.28
C ALA A 129 1.24 -9.99 -13.83
N VAL A 130 0.39 -10.53 -12.95
CA VAL A 130 0.77 -10.87 -11.57
C VAL A 130 1.29 -12.31 -11.42
N GLY A 131 1.53 -13.02 -12.53
CA GLY A 131 2.07 -14.38 -12.55
C GLY A 131 1.08 -15.44 -12.04
N LEU A 132 -0.20 -15.29 -12.38
CA LEU A 132 -1.28 -16.21 -12.08
C LEU A 132 -2.09 -16.59 -13.34
N PRO A 133 -1.45 -17.03 -14.44
CA PRO A 133 -2.22 -17.49 -15.59
C PRO A 133 -3.06 -18.72 -15.20
N ASP A 134 -4.18 -18.93 -15.88
CA ASP A 134 -5.06 -20.10 -15.76
C ASP A 134 -5.62 -20.32 -14.33
N THR A 135 -5.76 -19.24 -13.55
CA THR A 135 -6.31 -19.34 -12.18
C THR A 135 -7.73 -18.78 -12.05
N GLU A 136 -8.33 -18.34 -13.12
CA GLU A 136 -9.62 -17.65 -13.18
C GLU A 136 -10.74 -18.43 -12.51
N ALA A 137 -10.82 -19.74 -12.74
CA ALA A 137 -11.88 -20.61 -12.21
C ALA A 137 -11.66 -21.06 -10.76
N LEU A 138 -10.49 -20.76 -10.17
CA LEU A 138 -10.19 -21.17 -8.80
C LEU A 138 -10.95 -20.29 -7.79
N MET A 139 -11.22 -20.89 -6.62
CA MET A 139 -11.75 -20.16 -5.46
C MET A 139 -10.58 -19.65 -4.59
N PRO A 140 -10.74 -18.56 -3.83
CA PRO A 140 -9.69 -18.04 -2.96
C PRO A 140 -9.04 -19.10 -2.05
N ARG A 141 -9.84 -19.99 -1.46
CA ARG A 141 -9.39 -21.08 -0.59
C ARG A 141 -8.47 -22.11 -1.26
N GLN A 142 -8.40 -22.13 -2.58
CA GLN A 142 -7.54 -23.05 -3.36
C GLN A 142 -6.16 -22.44 -3.63
N LEU A 143 -5.96 -21.18 -3.29
CA LEU A 143 -4.71 -20.47 -3.51
C LEU A 143 -3.80 -20.51 -2.27
N SER A 144 -2.48 -20.53 -2.49
CA SER A 144 -1.52 -20.25 -1.42
C SER A 144 -1.59 -18.77 -1.00
N GLY A 145 -1.05 -18.43 0.19
CA GLY A 145 -1.05 -17.05 0.68
C GLY A 145 -0.40 -16.05 -0.29
N GLY A 146 0.70 -16.45 -0.94
CA GLY A 146 1.35 -15.62 -1.96
C GLY A 146 0.51 -15.48 -3.24
N MET A 147 -0.22 -16.52 -3.65
CA MET A 147 -1.15 -16.43 -4.79
C MET A 147 -2.35 -15.53 -4.45
N LEU A 148 -2.92 -15.68 -3.25
CA LEU A 148 -4.02 -14.80 -2.78
C LEU A 148 -3.62 -13.33 -2.84
N ARG A 149 -2.39 -13.01 -2.39
CA ARG A 149 -1.88 -11.64 -2.39
C ARG A 149 -1.75 -11.09 -3.81
N ARG A 150 -1.26 -11.93 -4.75
CA ARG A 150 -1.12 -11.54 -6.16
C ARG A 150 -2.48 -11.39 -6.85
N ALA A 151 -3.45 -12.26 -6.58
CA ALA A 151 -4.80 -12.12 -7.10
C ALA A 151 -5.49 -10.84 -6.57
N ALA A 152 -5.33 -10.53 -5.28
CA ALA A 152 -5.82 -9.29 -4.70
C ALA A 152 -5.14 -8.04 -5.31
N LEU A 153 -3.85 -8.15 -5.66
CA LEU A 153 -3.15 -7.08 -6.38
C LEU A 153 -3.68 -6.92 -7.81
N ALA A 154 -3.98 -8.04 -8.52
CA ALA A 154 -4.63 -7.97 -9.83
C ALA A 154 -5.97 -7.22 -9.76
N ARG A 155 -6.78 -7.50 -8.73
CA ARG A 155 -8.02 -6.74 -8.48
C ARG A 155 -7.76 -5.27 -8.20
N ALA A 156 -6.73 -4.95 -7.42
CA ALA A 156 -6.41 -3.57 -7.08
C ALA A 156 -5.98 -2.73 -8.30
N ILE A 157 -5.41 -3.37 -9.35
CA ILE A 157 -4.91 -2.66 -10.54
C ILE A 157 -5.78 -2.85 -11.78
N ILE A 158 -6.94 -3.52 -11.68
CA ILE A 158 -7.76 -3.88 -12.86
C ILE A 158 -8.31 -2.65 -13.58
N SER A 159 -8.64 -1.59 -12.84
CA SER A 159 -9.22 -0.34 -13.36
C SER A 159 -8.17 0.72 -13.73
N ASP A 160 -6.91 0.34 -13.92
CA ASP A 160 -5.79 1.26 -14.21
C ASP A 160 -5.71 2.46 -13.24
N PRO A 161 -5.65 2.22 -11.92
CA PRO A 161 -5.65 3.29 -10.94
C PRO A 161 -4.37 4.13 -11.02
N GLU A 162 -4.46 5.39 -10.63
CA GLU A 162 -3.29 6.29 -10.52
C GLU A 162 -2.51 6.08 -9.23
N ILE A 163 -3.18 5.57 -8.19
CA ILE A 163 -2.65 5.32 -6.86
C ILE A 163 -3.00 3.89 -6.44
N VAL A 164 -2.05 3.16 -5.88
CA VAL A 164 -2.33 1.87 -5.23
C VAL A 164 -1.85 1.94 -3.78
N LEU A 165 -2.79 1.71 -2.86
CA LEU A 165 -2.56 1.63 -1.43
C LEU A 165 -2.41 0.18 -1.02
N CYS A 166 -1.26 -0.21 -0.47
CA CYS A 166 -0.98 -1.58 -0.05
C CYS A 166 -0.82 -1.64 1.47
N ASP A 167 -1.75 -2.31 2.14
CA ASP A 167 -1.68 -2.50 3.58
C ASP A 167 -0.99 -3.84 3.91
N GLU A 168 0.25 -3.76 4.42
CA GLU A 168 1.10 -4.89 4.85
C GLU A 168 1.17 -6.03 3.81
N PRO A 169 1.59 -5.77 2.55
CA PRO A 169 1.58 -6.76 1.47
C PRO A 169 2.49 -7.98 1.72
N PHE A 170 3.45 -7.87 2.63
CA PHE A 170 4.45 -8.90 2.94
C PHE A 170 4.08 -9.75 4.15
N SER A 171 3.09 -9.33 4.94
CA SER A 171 2.73 -9.99 6.20
C SER A 171 2.34 -11.44 6.01
N GLY A 172 2.96 -12.34 6.82
CA GLY A 172 2.65 -13.77 6.82
C GLY A 172 3.16 -14.55 5.60
N LEU A 173 4.02 -13.95 4.76
CA LEU A 173 4.63 -14.63 3.62
C LEU A 173 6.03 -15.15 3.97
N ASP A 174 6.42 -16.27 3.37
CA ASP A 174 7.78 -16.75 3.40
C ASP A 174 8.74 -15.82 2.61
N PRO A 175 10.06 -15.86 2.85
CA PRO A 175 11.01 -14.95 2.22
C PRO A 175 11.01 -14.98 0.68
N LEU A 176 10.70 -16.13 0.07
CA LEU A 176 10.65 -16.25 -1.39
C LEU A 176 9.43 -15.50 -1.95
N ASN A 177 8.26 -15.65 -1.32
CA ASN A 177 7.05 -14.94 -1.70
C ASN A 177 7.16 -13.44 -1.41
N VAL A 178 7.79 -13.01 -0.31
CA VAL A 178 8.12 -11.60 -0.06
C VAL A 178 8.88 -11.01 -1.25
N ARG A 179 9.97 -11.67 -1.71
CA ARG A 179 10.77 -11.21 -2.86
C ARG A 179 9.98 -11.16 -4.16
N ARG A 180 9.05 -12.10 -4.36
CA ARG A 180 8.18 -12.10 -5.55
C ARG A 180 7.22 -10.91 -5.56
N ILE A 181 6.57 -10.63 -4.42
CA ILE A 181 5.67 -9.47 -4.29
C ILE A 181 6.44 -8.16 -4.41
N GLU A 182 7.63 -8.06 -3.78
CA GLU A 182 8.51 -6.89 -3.88
C GLU A 182 8.83 -6.56 -5.36
N ARG A 183 9.32 -7.55 -6.12
CA ARG A 183 9.62 -7.36 -7.56
C ARG A 183 8.38 -6.96 -8.35
N LEU A 184 7.26 -7.62 -8.09
CA LEU A 184 6.01 -7.34 -8.79
C LEU A 184 5.54 -5.90 -8.55
N LEU A 185 5.63 -5.38 -7.32
CA LEU A 185 5.26 -3.99 -7.00
C LEU A 185 6.18 -2.99 -7.71
N VAL A 186 7.49 -3.27 -7.75
CA VAL A 186 8.46 -2.43 -8.48
C VAL A 186 8.15 -2.46 -9.98
N GLU A 187 7.98 -3.64 -10.58
CA GLU A 187 7.64 -3.79 -12.01
C GLU A 187 6.34 -3.08 -12.38
N LEU A 188 5.32 -3.16 -11.53
CA LEU A 188 4.04 -2.45 -11.76
C LEU A 188 4.21 -0.93 -11.69
N ASN A 189 4.98 -0.42 -10.73
CA ASN A 189 5.28 1.00 -10.65
C ASN A 189 6.02 1.50 -11.90
N GLU A 190 7.08 0.80 -12.31
CA GLU A 190 7.90 1.17 -13.48
C GLU A 190 7.11 1.11 -14.80
N ARG A 191 6.26 0.08 -14.98
CA ARG A 191 5.53 -0.14 -16.24
C ARG A 191 4.27 0.71 -16.36
N LEU A 192 3.58 0.97 -15.27
CA LEU A 192 2.28 1.68 -15.26
C LEU A 192 2.40 3.12 -14.77
N GLY A 193 3.54 3.52 -14.20
CA GLY A 193 3.73 4.87 -13.65
C GLY A 193 2.85 5.19 -12.44
N ILE A 194 2.28 4.16 -11.78
CA ILE A 194 1.37 4.33 -10.64
C ILE A 194 2.13 4.81 -9.38
N THR A 195 1.45 5.60 -8.56
CA THR A 195 1.95 5.95 -7.22
C THR A 195 1.62 4.82 -6.26
N LEU A 196 2.63 4.24 -5.61
CA LEU A 196 2.45 3.20 -4.59
C LEU A 196 2.65 3.78 -3.19
N VAL A 197 1.69 3.55 -2.29
CA VAL A 197 1.85 3.81 -0.85
C VAL A 197 1.67 2.48 -0.11
N ILE A 198 2.73 2.02 0.51
CA ILE A 198 2.82 0.67 1.09
C ILE A 198 3.06 0.79 2.59
N THR A 199 2.18 0.23 3.41
CA THR A 199 2.51 0.06 4.83
C THR A 199 3.35 -1.19 5.01
N SER A 200 4.39 -1.12 5.81
CA SER A 200 5.23 -2.28 6.10
C SER A 200 5.99 -2.13 7.41
N HIS A 201 6.24 -3.26 8.06
CA HIS A 201 7.23 -3.40 9.11
C HIS A 201 8.49 -4.16 8.62
N HIS A 202 8.52 -4.62 7.37
CA HIS A 202 9.64 -5.37 6.79
C HIS A 202 10.71 -4.41 6.25
N ILE A 203 11.68 -4.02 7.10
CA ILE A 203 12.72 -3.02 6.80
C ILE A 203 13.56 -3.39 5.56
N PRO A 204 14.05 -4.65 5.38
CA PRO A 204 14.87 -4.98 4.22
C PRO A 204 14.19 -4.73 2.88
N SER A 205 12.91 -5.08 2.73
CA SER A 205 12.16 -4.80 1.49
C SER A 205 11.94 -3.31 1.31
N SER A 206 11.59 -2.60 2.38
CA SER A 206 11.34 -1.16 2.35
C SER A 206 12.57 -0.39 1.88
N LEU A 207 13.76 -0.70 2.43
CA LEU A 207 15.02 -0.05 2.05
C LEU A 207 15.48 -0.37 0.62
N ARG A 208 15.00 -1.48 0.02
CA ARG A 208 15.37 -1.86 -1.35
C ARG A 208 14.47 -1.26 -2.41
N MET A 209 13.17 -1.14 -2.14
CA MET A 209 12.18 -0.79 -3.15
C MET A 209 11.67 0.65 -3.06
N ALA A 210 11.79 1.30 -1.89
CA ALA A 210 11.21 2.63 -1.70
C ALA A 210 12.05 3.74 -2.34
N ASP A 211 11.37 4.69 -2.98
CA ASP A 211 11.92 6.01 -3.30
C ASP A 211 11.85 6.93 -2.07
N LEU A 212 10.78 6.80 -1.27
CA LEU A 212 10.54 7.55 -0.04
C LEU A 212 10.11 6.61 1.08
N ILE A 213 10.65 6.81 2.28
CA ILE A 213 10.17 6.14 3.49
C ILE A 213 9.66 7.19 4.45
N THR A 214 8.50 6.95 5.03
CA THR A 214 7.88 7.79 6.05
C THR A 214 7.68 6.99 7.32
N PHE A 215 8.34 7.36 8.39
CA PHE A 215 8.13 6.77 9.72
C PHE A 215 7.00 7.50 10.44
N LEU A 216 6.01 6.75 10.92
CA LEU A 216 5.00 7.22 11.85
C LEU A 216 5.42 6.91 13.28
N VAL A 217 5.75 7.95 14.02
CA VAL A 217 6.20 7.84 15.42
C VAL A 217 5.49 8.90 16.24
N GLU A 218 4.80 8.48 17.31
CA GLU A 218 4.10 9.37 18.26
C GLU A 218 3.13 10.37 17.61
N GLY A 219 2.50 9.94 16.49
CA GLY A 219 1.54 10.77 15.76
C GLY A 219 2.16 11.79 14.80
N GLU A 220 3.48 11.78 14.64
CA GLU A 220 4.26 12.58 13.69
C GLU A 220 4.81 11.73 12.54
N ALA A 221 5.17 12.37 11.43
CA ALA A 221 5.82 11.76 10.28
C ALA A 221 7.25 12.25 10.10
N ILE A 222 8.19 11.32 9.96
CA ILE A 222 9.58 11.61 9.59
C ILE A 222 9.83 10.96 8.23
N SER A 223 10.04 11.77 7.19
CA SER A 223 10.20 11.27 5.83
C SER A 223 11.60 11.51 5.31
N GLY A 224 12.10 10.58 4.50
CA GLY A 224 13.39 10.71 3.80
C GLY A 224 13.59 9.57 2.80
N THR A 225 14.55 9.72 1.91
CA THR A 225 15.01 8.63 1.06
C THR A 225 15.66 7.52 1.90
N PRO A 226 15.73 6.28 1.42
CA PRO A 226 16.47 5.21 2.11
C PRO A 226 17.92 5.59 2.47
N ALA A 227 18.59 6.39 1.64
CA ALA A 227 19.95 6.85 1.88
C ALA A 227 20.03 7.86 3.04
N GLU A 228 19.11 8.84 3.06
CA GLU A 228 19.04 9.85 4.14
C GLU A 228 18.70 9.22 5.48
N LEU A 229 17.76 8.27 5.51
CA LEU A 229 17.32 7.62 6.74
C LEU A 229 18.41 6.72 7.34
N ARG A 230 19.24 6.08 6.52
CA ARG A 230 20.39 5.28 6.99
C ARG A 230 21.43 6.10 7.77
N VAL A 231 21.55 7.38 7.46
CA VAL A 231 22.50 8.31 8.14
C VAL A 231 21.79 9.30 9.07
N SER A 232 20.48 9.10 9.28
CA SER A 232 19.68 9.97 10.15
C SER A 232 20.27 10.02 11.56
N THR A 233 20.25 11.23 12.15
CA THR A 233 20.61 11.45 13.56
C THR A 233 19.39 11.38 14.49
N ASP A 234 18.17 11.31 13.94
CA ASP A 234 16.98 11.18 14.75
C ASP A 234 16.98 9.83 15.48
N LYS A 235 16.90 9.91 16.80
CA LYS A 235 16.98 8.74 17.68
C LYS A 235 15.85 7.74 17.40
N ARG A 236 14.65 8.22 17.10
CA ARG A 236 13.45 7.41 16.83
C ARG A 236 13.63 6.57 15.54
N VAL A 237 14.22 7.17 14.50
CA VAL A 237 14.55 6.48 13.24
C VAL A 237 15.62 5.44 13.47
N ARG A 238 16.67 5.77 14.24
CA ARG A 238 17.76 4.82 14.55
C ARG A 238 17.25 3.62 15.33
N GLU A 239 16.54 3.84 16.44
CA GLU A 239 15.97 2.76 17.25
C GLU A 239 15.14 1.80 16.42
N PHE A 240 14.35 2.33 15.45
CA PHE A 240 13.56 1.50 14.56
C PHE A 240 14.43 0.70 13.58
N LEU A 241 15.44 1.31 12.98
CA LEU A 241 16.33 0.63 12.02
C LEU A 241 17.28 -0.36 12.69
N ASP A 242 17.68 -0.13 13.93
CA ASP A 242 18.59 -1.00 14.69
C ASP A 242 17.85 -2.21 15.28
N ALA A 243 16.55 -2.09 15.62
CA ALA A 243 15.75 -3.20 16.16
C ALA A 243 15.75 -4.45 15.26
N GLU A 244 15.92 -4.31 13.94
CA GLU A 244 16.04 -5.46 13.03
C GLU A 244 17.47 -6.01 12.89
N ARG A 245 18.50 -5.26 13.29
CA ARG A 245 19.87 -5.78 13.30
C ARG A 245 20.08 -6.80 14.41
N ASP A 246 19.32 -6.65 15.50
CA ASP A 246 19.39 -7.55 16.65
C ASP A 246 18.57 -8.85 16.44
N ASP A 247 17.61 -8.85 15.49
CA ASP A 247 16.85 -10.04 15.09
C ASP A 247 17.58 -10.95 14.06
N GLU A 248 18.72 -10.53 13.52
CA GLU A 248 19.57 -11.42 12.73
C GLU A 248 20.27 -12.39 13.72
N PRO A 249 19.99 -13.71 13.67
CA PRO A 249 20.61 -14.64 14.61
C PRO A 249 22.14 -14.52 14.50
N ALA A 250 22.78 -14.24 15.62
CA ALA A 250 24.24 -14.17 15.72
C ALA A 250 24.85 -15.39 15.00
N ARG A 251 25.69 -15.15 13.99
CA ARG A 251 26.40 -16.24 13.30
C ARG A 251 27.10 -17.11 14.31
N PRO A 252 26.79 -18.41 14.43
CA PRO A 252 27.54 -19.27 15.33
C PRO A 252 28.96 -19.43 14.77
N GLY A 253 29.97 -18.97 15.51
CA GLY A 253 31.34 -19.42 15.37
C GLY A 253 32.26 -18.57 14.51
N ALA A 254 32.86 -17.54 15.12
CA ALA A 254 34.30 -17.30 14.87
C ALA A 254 35.08 -18.14 15.88
N PRO A 255 36.01 -19.02 15.46
CA PRO A 255 36.88 -19.72 16.40
C PRO A 255 37.90 -18.74 17.01
N THR A 256 38.03 -18.85 18.32
CA THR A 256 39.11 -18.23 19.13
C THR A 256 40.49 -18.69 18.69
#